data_75fb6481b88e6eb889510e1f72224219
#
_entry.id   75fb6481b88e6eb889510e1f72224219
#
_cell.length_a   1.000
_cell.length_b   1.000
_cell.length_c   1.000
_cell.angle_alpha   90.00
_cell.angle_beta   90.00
_cell.angle_gamma   90.00
#
_symmetry.space_group_name_H-M   'P 1'
#
loop_
_entity.id
_entity.type
_entity.pdbx_description
1 polymer ?
#
loop_
_entity_poly.entity_id
_entity_poly.type
_entity_poly.pdbx_seq_one_letter_code
_entity_poly.pdbx_strand_id
1 'polypeptide(L)'
;MCALSREADAVLLLFDEFWDEAGDPYGRVKSDTNFYITGRIGKHNVVLTIMSGMGTNSATYAAVNLRASYTGLQLILLVGICGGLPRIGDKDAYLGDVVVSKQVVGYDNMLDDGTGRPNADVRPLLAALDTEFMEKRLKMAAAIHLKELQQEAKEQMRRAEYHYPGAKNDAIYPPEYSHKHKDLCRACAENPDFFCRSAFQSSCAEIGCEPDKLIPREHREDLPKGADFAPEIFIGRLGSGNTVMKSGLDRDRIAAKYNVVAFEMEGAGIGEEFPCIVVKGICDYADSHKNKIWQNFAAATAASVAKAILAWFPSSSDGQYEPPPKGMTWYSLFSKY
;
A
#
# COMPACT_ATOMS: atom_id res chain seq x y z
N MET A 1 -1.93 5.63 9.11
CA MET A 1 -2.98 4.64 9.48
C MET A 1 -2.72 3.34 8.73
N CYS A 2 -2.84 2.18 9.40
CA CYS A 2 -2.66 0.86 8.83
C CYS A 2 -3.80 -0.08 9.26
N ALA A 3 -4.21 -1.00 8.37
CA ALA A 3 -5.26 -1.98 8.68
C ALA A 3 -4.70 -3.26 9.31
N LEU A 4 -3.47 -3.62 8.97
CA LEU A 4 -2.82 -4.85 9.40
C LEU A 4 -1.55 -4.55 10.21
N SER A 5 -1.24 -5.41 11.17
CA SER A 5 0.00 -5.28 11.97
C SER A 5 1.26 -5.28 11.10
N ARG A 6 1.32 -6.12 10.06
CA ARG A 6 2.46 -6.16 9.13
C ARG A 6 2.70 -4.85 8.36
N GLU A 7 1.64 -4.10 8.09
CA GLU A 7 1.71 -2.77 7.45
C GLU A 7 2.26 -1.75 8.44
N ALA A 8 1.77 -1.79 9.67
CA ALA A 8 2.26 -0.95 10.75
C ALA A 8 3.72 -1.26 11.09
N ASP A 9 4.10 -2.54 11.18
CA ASP A 9 5.49 -2.96 11.41
C ASP A 9 6.44 -2.39 10.36
N ALA A 10 6.04 -2.39 9.08
CA ALA A 10 6.85 -1.80 8.01
C ALA A 10 6.99 -0.26 8.16
N VAL A 11 5.92 0.44 8.56
CA VAL A 11 5.97 1.89 8.80
C VAL A 11 6.84 2.22 10.02
N LEU A 12 6.73 1.44 11.11
CA LEU A 12 7.50 1.65 12.34
C LEU A 12 9.01 1.51 12.14
N LEU A 13 9.45 0.65 11.22
CA LEU A 13 10.87 0.52 10.86
C LEU A 13 11.44 1.79 10.18
N LEU A 14 10.59 2.73 9.79
CA LEU A 14 10.98 4.00 9.17
C LEU A 14 10.86 5.21 10.09
N PHE A 15 10.50 4.99 11.37
CA PHE A 15 10.51 6.04 12.39
C PHE A 15 11.96 6.37 12.75
N ASP A 16 12.27 7.65 12.81
CA ASP A 16 13.59 8.13 13.24
C ASP A 16 13.66 8.24 14.78
N GLU A 17 12.50 8.35 15.43
CA GLU A 17 12.40 8.58 16.86
C GLU A 17 11.03 8.15 17.38
N PHE A 18 10.97 7.55 18.57
CA PHE A 18 9.74 7.19 19.27
C PHE A 18 9.57 8.05 20.51
N TRP A 19 8.33 8.50 20.79
CA TRP A 19 8.04 9.39 21.91
C TRP A 19 7.11 8.79 22.97
N ASP A 20 6.57 7.62 22.70
CA ASP A 20 5.63 6.91 23.57
C ASP A 20 6.28 5.83 24.45
N GLU A 21 7.61 5.74 24.50
CA GLU A 21 8.34 4.78 25.35
C GLU A 21 8.06 4.98 26.85
N ALA A 22 7.78 6.21 27.27
CA ALA A 22 7.42 6.55 28.64
C ALA A 22 5.90 6.64 28.89
N GLY A 23 5.08 6.21 27.93
CA GLY A 23 3.62 6.33 27.91
C GLY A 23 3.13 7.29 26.85
N ASP A 24 1.81 7.57 26.78
CA ASP A 24 1.22 8.50 25.83
C ASP A 24 1.42 9.96 26.29
N PRO A 25 2.42 10.71 25.72
CA PRO A 25 2.74 12.06 26.19
C PRO A 25 1.70 13.12 25.78
N TYR A 26 0.87 12.80 24.79
CA TYR A 26 -0.08 13.77 24.21
C TYR A 26 -1.50 13.60 24.71
N GLY A 27 -1.79 12.43 25.28
CA GLY A 27 -3.14 12.08 25.70
C GLY A 27 -4.10 11.95 24.51
N ARG A 28 -5.34 11.65 24.81
CA ARG A 28 -6.41 11.51 23.83
C ARG A 28 -7.75 11.90 24.44
N VAL A 29 -8.73 12.22 23.61
CA VAL A 29 -10.09 12.46 24.10
C VAL A 29 -10.65 11.19 24.76
N LYS A 30 -11.44 11.37 25.81
CA LYS A 30 -11.92 10.26 26.68
C LYS A 30 -12.67 9.16 25.92
N SER A 31 -13.35 9.52 24.83
CA SER A 31 -14.11 8.57 23.99
C SER A 31 -13.26 7.85 22.95
N ASP A 32 -11.99 8.23 22.77
CA ASP A 32 -11.11 7.62 21.78
C ASP A 32 -10.52 6.31 22.29
N THR A 33 -10.79 5.24 21.59
CA THR A 33 -10.32 3.90 21.90
C THR A 33 -9.21 3.41 20.99
N ASN A 34 -8.74 4.26 20.05
CA ASN A 34 -7.59 3.91 19.22
C ASN A 34 -6.33 3.73 20.08
N PHE A 35 -5.42 2.91 19.60
CA PHE A 35 -4.06 2.83 20.11
C PHE A 35 -3.13 3.62 19.19
N TYR A 36 -2.26 4.42 19.76
CA TYR A 36 -1.36 5.30 19.04
C TYR A 36 0.10 5.01 19.39
N ILE A 37 0.95 5.08 18.37
CA ILE A 37 2.40 5.12 18.49
C ILE A 37 2.83 6.46 17.92
N THR A 38 3.56 7.24 18.71
CA THR A 38 3.97 8.60 18.37
C THR A 38 5.48 8.70 18.17
N GLY A 39 5.91 9.55 17.27
CA GLY A 39 7.32 9.72 16.97
C GLY A 39 7.56 10.69 15.83
N ARG A 40 8.71 10.55 15.18
CA ARG A 40 9.14 11.43 14.10
C ARG A 40 9.57 10.61 12.86
N ILE A 41 9.22 11.14 11.70
CA ILE A 41 9.75 10.70 10.40
C ILE A 41 10.25 11.94 9.66
N GLY A 42 11.55 12.05 9.43
CA GLY A 42 12.17 13.23 8.84
C GLY A 42 11.90 14.48 9.68
N LYS A 43 11.28 15.47 9.06
CA LYS A 43 10.88 16.74 9.72
C LYS A 43 9.46 16.73 10.32
N HIS A 44 8.74 15.61 10.23
CA HIS A 44 7.33 15.52 10.60
C HIS A 44 7.11 14.76 11.89
N ASN A 45 6.29 15.34 12.77
CA ASN A 45 5.71 14.64 13.90
C ASN A 45 4.64 13.69 13.37
N VAL A 46 4.71 12.43 13.75
CA VAL A 46 3.86 11.36 13.22
C VAL A 46 3.14 10.65 14.34
N VAL A 47 1.87 10.38 14.14
CA VAL A 47 1.07 9.47 14.94
C VAL A 47 0.61 8.30 14.07
N LEU A 48 0.98 7.09 14.47
CA LEU A 48 0.54 5.87 13.83
C LEU A 48 -0.60 5.26 14.63
N THR A 49 -1.66 4.85 13.94
CA THR A 49 -2.71 4.00 14.52
C THR A 49 -2.95 2.77 13.65
N ILE A 50 -3.19 1.64 14.31
CA ILE A 50 -3.60 0.39 13.69
C ILE A 50 -5.11 0.28 13.88
N MET A 51 -5.85 0.09 12.79
CA MET A 51 -7.30 -0.05 12.84
C MET A 51 -7.69 -1.37 13.54
N SER A 52 -8.88 -1.40 14.14
CA SER A 52 -9.41 -2.60 14.81
C SER A 52 -9.70 -3.77 13.86
N GLY A 53 -9.70 -3.52 12.55
CA GLY A 53 -9.93 -4.48 11.49
C GLY A 53 -9.89 -3.84 10.13
N MET A 54 -9.98 -4.66 9.09
CA MET A 54 -10.10 -4.22 7.70
C MET A 54 -11.51 -3.67 7.42
N GLY A 55 -11.62 -2.83 6.42
CA GLY A 55 -12.88 -2.33 5.88
C GLY A 55 -13.17 -0.88 6.19
N THR A 56 -14.11 -0.32 5.41
CA THR A 56 -14.46 1.10 5.43
C THR A 56 -14.93 1.60 6.79
N ASN A 57 -15.75 0.81 7.50
CA ASN A 57 -16.26 1.18 8.82
C ASN A 57 -15.14 1.33 9.87
N SER A 58 -14.17 0.39 9.88
CA SER A 58 -13.02 0.45 10.79
C SER A 58 -12.15 1.68 10.46
N ALA A 59 -11.98 2.00 9.19
CA ALA A 59 -11.24 3.17 8.74
C ALA A 59 -11.91 4.47 9.15
N THR A 60 -13.23 4.59 8.96
CA THR A 60 -14.03 5.75 9.39
C THR A 60 -13.88 5.98 10.90
N TYR A 61 -14.10 4.93 11.68
CA TYR A 61 -14.01 5.03 13.14
C TYR A 61 -12.62 5.47 13.60
N ALA A 62 -11.58 4.86 13.04
CA ALA A 62 -10.21 5.23 13.38
C ALA A 62 -9.86 6.66 12.98
N ALA A 63 -10.30 7.13 11.80
CA ALA A 63 -10.03 8.48 11.32
C ALA A 63 -10.74 9.56 12.16
N VAL A 64 -12.00 9.33 12.52
CA VAL A 64 -12.78 10.26 13.37
C VAL A 64 -12.13 10.42 14.75
N ASN A 65 -11.76 9.32 15.40
CA ASN A 65 -11.09 9.34 16.69
C ASN A 65 -9.72 10.01 16.62
N LEU A 66 -8.94 9.68 15.57
CA LEU A 66 -7.62 10.28 15.34
C LEU A 66 -7.72 11.80 15.23
N ARG A 67 -8.68 12.33 14.45
CA ARG A 67 -8.88 13.77 14.31
C ARG A 67 -9.38 14.44 15.58
N ALA A 68 -10.22 13.76 16.36
CA ALA A 68 -10.71 14.28 17.63
C ALA A 68 -9.58 14.42 18.65
N SER A 69 -8.64 13.48 18.69
CA SER A 69 -7.49 13.50 19.61
C SER A 69 -6.34 14.37 19.12
N TYR A 70 -6.11 14.44 17.81
CA TYR A 70 -5.00 15.19 17.19
C TYR A 70 -5.55 16.29 16.28
N THR A 71 -5.98 17.40 16.87
CA THR A 71 -6.63 18.52 16.16
C THR A 71 -5.73 19.25 15.16
N GLY A 72 -4.41 19.14 15.32
CA GLY A 72 -3.40 19.68 14.39
C GLY A 72 -3.07 18.78 13.20
N LEU A 73 -3.83 17.71 12.96
CA LEU A 73 -3.60 16.77 11.90
C LEU A 73 -3.71 17.44 10.52
N GLN A 74 -2.63 17.38 9.72
CA GLN A 74 -2.54 18.01 8.41
C GLN A 74 -2.65 17.02 7.25
N LEU A 75 -2.23 15.77 7.45
CA LEU A 75 -2.24 14.73 6.43
C LEU A 75 -2.49 13.37 7.06
N ILE A 76 -3.34 12.58 6.44
CA ILE A 76 -3.48 11.15 6.71
C ILE A 76 -2.81 10.38 5.55
N LEU A 77 -1.84 9.53 5.89
CA LEU A 77 -1.34 8.51 4.98
C LEU A 77 -1.96 7.17 5.37
N LEU A 78 -2.80 6.61 4.49
CA LEU A 78 -3.31 5.25 4.62
C LEU A 78 -2.35 4.31 3.92
N VAL A 79 -1.46 3.69 4.71
CA VAL A 79 -0.38 2.85 4.18
C VAL A 79 -0.72 1.39 4.35
N GLY A 80 -0.52 0.59 3.30
CA GLY A 80 -0.80 -0.84 3.38
C GLY A 80 -0.59 -1.57 2.06
N ILE A 81 -1.29 -2.70 1.91
CA ILE A 81 -1.22 -3.57 0.73
C ILE A 81 -2.54 -3.58 -0.03
N CYS A 82 -2.48 -3.94 -1.31
CA CYS A 82 -3.65 -4.02 -2.18
C CYS A 82 -3.54 -5.14 -3.21
N GLY A 83 -4.66 -5.44 -3.86
CA GLY A 83 -4.67 -6.20 -5.10
C GLY A 83 -4.60 -5.24 -6.29
N GLY A 84 -3.57 -5.36 -7.14
CA GLY A 84 -3.39 -4.51 -8.31
C GLY A 84 -3.97 -5.09 -9.60
N LEU A 85 -4.14 -4.25 -10.60
CA LEU A 85 -4.27 -4.73 -11.98
C LEU A 85 -2.89 -5.19 -12.48
N PRO A 86 -2.82 -6.24 -13.31
CA PRO A 86 -1.54 -6.68 -13.87
C PRO A 86 -0.99 -5.71 -14.93
N ARG A 87 -1.84 -4.81 -15.46
CA ARG A 87 -1.48 -3.77 -16.40
C ARG A 87 -2.23 -2.48 -16.07
N ILE A 88 -1.49 -1.38 -15.99
CA ILE A 88 -2.01 -0.05 -15.67
C ILE A 88 -1.61 0.92 -16.78
N GLY A 89 -2.58 1.37 -17.56
CA GLY A 89 -2.31 2.12 -18.78
C GLY A 89 -1.56 1.26 -19.79
N ASP A 90 -0.40 1.73 -20.23
CA ASP A 90 0.50 1.05 -21.18
C ASP A 90 1.62 0.26 -20.50
N LYS A 91 1.72 0.31 -19.17
CA LYS A 91 2.77 -0.34 -18.38
C LYS A 91 2.26 -1.61 -17.69
N ASP A 92 3.08 -2.65 -17.65
CA ASP A 92 2.86 -3.79 -16.77
C ASP A 92 3.13 -3.38 -15.32
N ALA A 93 2.26 -3.83 -14.41
CA ALA A 93 2.43 -3.66 -12.98
C ALA A 93 2.83 -5.00 -12.36
N TYR A 94 3.81 -4.99 -11.49
CA TYR A 94 4.39 -6.17 -10.85
C TYR A 94 4.13 -6.18 -9.36
N LEU A 95 4.19 -7.35 -8.76
CA LEU A 95 4.09 -7.47 -7.30
C LEU A 95 5.26 -6.74 -6.63
N GLY A 96 4.96 -5.95 -5.62
CA GLY A 96 5.89 -5.03 -4.97
C GLY A 96 5.89 -3.60 -5.52
N ASP A 97 5.26 -3.35 -6.67
CA ASP A 97 4.99 -1.99 -7.12
C ASP A 97 3.97 -1.29 -6.22
N VAL A 98 3.88 0.02 -6.30
CA VAL A 98 3.06 0.82 -5.39
C VAL A 98 2.04 1.65 -6.15
N VAL A 99 0.82 1.68 -5.63
CA VAL A 99 -0.24 2.56 -6.09
C VAL A 99 -0.47 3.68 -5.09
N VAL A 100 -0.47 4.92 -5.56
CA VAL A 100 -0.83 6.12 -4.80
C VAL A 100 -2.18 6.62 -5.30
N SER A 101 -3.10 6.87 -4.38
CA SER A 101 -4.45 7.29 -4.76
C SER A 101 -4.48 8.69 -5.32
N LYS A 102 -4.94 8.82 -6.56
CA LYS A 102 -5.42 10.09 -7.12
C LYS A 102 -6.88 10.33 -6.71
N GLN A 103 -7.60 9.25 -6.46
CA GLN A 103 -9.00 9.22 -6.07
C GLN A 103 -9.33 7.85 -5.49
N VAL A 104 -10.27 7.78 -4.55
CA VAL A 104 -10.81 6.52 -4.03
C VAL A 104 -12.29 6.42 -4.44
N VAL A 105 -12.68 5.26 -4.95
CA VAL A 105 -14.05 4.99 -5.43
C VAL A 105 -14.61 3.80 -4.68
N GLY A 106 -15.72 3.99 -3.98
CA GLY A 106 -16.49 2.90 -3.37
C GLY A 106 -17.17 2.06 -4.47
N TYR A 107 -16.92 0.75 -4.52
CA TYR A 107 -17.55 -0.12 -5.53
C TYR A 107 -18.60 -1.06 -4.96
N ASP A 108 -18.75 -1.13 -3.64
CA ASP A 108 -19.77 -1.97 -2.98
C ASP A 108 -21.19 -1.38 -3.08
N ASN A 109 -21.30 -0.06 -3.17
CA ASN A 109 -22.58 0.63 -3.29
C ASN A 109 -22.88 0.94 -4.77
N MET A 110 -23.73 0.14 -5.38
CA MET A 110 -24.14 0.29 -6.79
C MET A 110 -24.87 1.62 -7.10
N LEU A 111 -25.17 2.43 -6.09
CA LEU A 111 -25.88 3.72 -6.21
C LEU A 111 -24.95 4.94 -6.19
N ASP A 112 -23.66 4.73 -5.97
CA ASP A 112 -22.69 5.81 -5.94
C ASP A 112 -22.07 5.98 -7.34
N ASP A 113 -22.22 7.17 -7.92
CA ASP A 113 -21.60 7.53 -9.21
C ASP A 113 -20.07 7.68 -9.10
N GLY A 114 -19.50 7.22 -8.00
CA GLY A 114 -18.05 7.03 -7.84
C GLY A 114 -17.24 8.33 -7.80
N THR A 115 -17.78 9.42 -7.28
CA THR A 115 -17.15 10.74 -7.34
C THR A 115 -16.31 11.11 -6.12
N GLY A 116 -15.73 10.14 -5.40
CA GLY A 116 -14.79 10.43 -4.32
C GLY A 116 -13.60 11.26 -4.83
N ARG A 117 -13.60 12.58 -4.61
CA ARG A 117 -12.50 13.47 -4.97
C ARG A 117 -11.49 13.53 -3.83
N PRO A 118 -10.18 13.63 -4.10
CA PRO A 118 -9.22 13.87 -3.02
C PRO A 118 -9.51 15.22 -2.38
N ASN A 119 -9.26 15.31 -1.08
CA ASN A 119 -9.35 16.57 -0.36
C ASN A 119 -8.54 17.68 -1.06
N ALA A 120 -9.02 18.91 -1.01
CA ALA A 120 -8.41 20.06 -1.71
C ALA A 120 -6.95 20.26 -1.32
N ASP A 121 -6.59 20.01 -0.07
CA ASP A 121 -5.27 20.26 0.47
C ASP A 121 -4.18 19.34 -0.09
N VAL A 122 -4.55 18.11 -0.53
CA VAL A 122 -3.59 17.14 -1.09
C VAL A 122 -3.52 17.16 -2.63
N ARG A 123 -4.46 17.81 -3.31
CA ARG A 123 -4.49 17.86 -4.79
C ARG A 123 -3.22 18.46 -5.42
N PRO A 124 -2.67 19.58 -4.92
CA PRO A 124 -1.45 20.14 -5.49
C PRO A 124 -0.26 19.18 -5.39
N LEU A 125 -0.13 18.49 -4.26
CA LEU A 125 0.92 17.49 -4.08
C LEU A 125 0.74 16.32 -5.06
N LEU A 126 -0.46 15.78 -5.18
CA LEU A 126 -0.76 14.69 -6.11
C LEU A 126 -0.48 15.08 -7.57
N ALA A 127 -0.85 16.31 -7.96
CA ALA A 127 -0.55 16.83 -9.30
C ALA A 127 0.95 16.98 -9.54
N ALA A 128 1.72 17.38 -8.54
CA ALA A 128 3.18 17.46 -8.64
C ALA A 128 3.81 16.06 -8.77
N LEU A 129 3.36 15.09 -7.98
CA LEU A 129 3.84 13.71 -8.02
C LEU A 129 3.57 13.01 -9.36
N ASP A 130 2.53 13.42 -10.10
CA ASP A 130 2.14 12.89 -11.42
C ASP A 130 3.05 13.39 -12.57
N THR A 131 4.07 14.21 -12.26
CA THR A 131 5.04 14.69 -13.25
C THR A 131 6.21 13.71 -13.38
N GLU A 132 6.74 13.50 -14.61
CA GLU A 132 7.90 12.63 -14.86
C GLU A 132 9.10 12.97 -13.96
N PHE A 133 9.30 14.26 -13.70
CA PHE A 133 10.38 14.75 -12.85
C PHE A 133 10.23 14.28 -11.41
N MET A 134 9.03 14.37 -10.84
CA MET A 134 8.75 13.92 -9.47
C MET A 134 8.64 12.41 -9.36
N GLU A 135 8.11 11.74 -10.39
CA GLU A 135 8.08 10.28 -10.47
C GLU A 135 9.48 9.68 -10.28
N LYS A 136 10.48 10.16 -11.03
CA LYS A 136 11.88 9.71 -10.90
C LYS A 136 12.43 9.92 -9.49
N ARG A 137 12.18 11.08 -8.91
CA ARG A 137 12.64 11.41 -7.55
C ARG A 137 11.98 10.55 -6.50
N LEU A 138 10.67 10.33 -6.63
CA LEU A 138 9.90 9.52 -5.71
C LEU A 138 10.39 8.06 -5.73
N LYS A 139 10.63 7.50 -6.91
CA LYS A 139 11.21 6.16 -7.07
C LYS A 139 12.58 6.03 -6.41
N MET A 140 13.46 6.99 -6.64
CA MET A 140 14.80 6.99 -6.05
C MET A 140 14.75 7.09 -4.52
N ALA A 141 13.93 7.98 -3.98
CA ALA A 141 13.75 8.11 -2.54
C ALA A 141 13.14 6.85 -1.92
N ALA A 142 12.13 6.26 -2.57
CA ALA A 142 11.52 5.03 -2.12
C ALA A 142 12.50 3.85 -2.09
N ALA A 143 13.40 3.73 -3.09
CA ALA A 143 14.44 2.70 -3.10
C ALA A 143 15.40 2.84 -1.91
N ILE A 144 15.81 4.08 -1.58
CA ILE A 144 16.67 4.37 -0.42
C ILE A 144 15.95 3.97 0.87
N HIS A 145 14.70 4.42 1.06
CA HIS A 145 13.94 4.11 2.27
C HIS A 145 13.61 2.62 2.41
N LEU A 146 13.42 1.90 1.30
CA LEU A 146 13.24 0.45 1.33
C LEU A 146 14.49 -0.26 1.85
N LYS A 147 15.66 0.20 1.40
CA LYS A 147 16.94 -0.34 1.88
C LYS A 147 17.17 -0.04 3.37
N GLU A 148 16.86 1.19 3.82
CA GLU A 148 16.89 1.58 5.22
C GLU A 148 15.99 0.66 6.06
N LEU A 149 14.74 0.46 5.63
CA LEU A 149 13.77 -0.42 6.28
C LEU A 149 14.28 -1.86 6.39
N GLN A 150 14.83 -2.40 5.31
CA GLN A 150 15.38 -3.76 5.28
C GLN A 150 16.59 -3.91 6.21
N GLN A 151 17.43 -2.91 6.28
CA GLN A 151 18.59 -2.91 7.19
C GLN A 151 18.11 -2.83 8.65
N GLU A 152 17.19 -1.93 8.97
CA GLU A 152 16.63 -1.77 10.31
C GLU A 152 15.91 -3.04 10.78
N ALA A 153 15.14 -3.70 9.89
CA ALA A 153 14.50 -4.97 10.18
C ALA A 153 15.49 -6.07 10.56
N LYS A 154 16.65 -6.08 9.88
CA LYS A 154 17.73 -7.02 10.16
C LYS A 154 18.41 -6.72 11.50
N GLU A 155 18.71 -5.45 11.78
CA GLU A 155 19.34 -5.00 13.03
C GLU A 155 18.45 -5.28 14.24
N GLN A 156 17.13 -5.06 14.12
CA GLN A 156 16.14 -5.39 15.14
C GLN A 156 15.79 -6.89 15.19
N MET A 157 16.40 -7.73 14.37
CA MET A 157 16.12 -9.19 14.31
C MET A 157 14.62 -9.47 14.13
N ARG A 158 13.95 -8.71 13.26
CA ARG A 158 12.51 -8.90 12.99
C ARG A 158 12.26 -10.27 12.37
N ARG A 159 11.15 -10.91 12.75
CA ARG A 159 10.73 -12.21 12.19
C ARG A 159 10.19 -12.09 10.76
N ALA A 160 9.65 -10.93 10.41
CA ALA A 160 9.11 -10.67 9.08
C ALA A 160 10.27 -10.39 8.11
N GLU A 161 10.23 -11.05 6.95
CA GLU A 161 11.16 -10.80 5.86
C GLU A 161 10.59 -9.75 4.91
N TYR A 162 11.38 -8.70 4.65
CA TYR A 162 11.03 -7.58 3.77
C TYR A 162 11.85 -7.57 2.48
N HIS A 163 12.43 -8.72 2.11
CA HIS A 163 13.22 -8.85 0.89
C HIS A 163 12.33 -9.14 -0.32
N TYR A 164 12.83 -8.76 -1.49
CA TYR A 164 12.19 -9.07 -2.77
C TYR A 164 12.04 -10.58 -2.94
N PRO A 165 10.82 -11.09 -3.14
CA PRO A 165 10.59 -12.54 -3.22
C PRO A 165 11.13 -13.20 -4.49
N GLY A 166 11.55 -12.42 -5.50
CA GLY A 166 12.06 -12.90 -6.77
C GLY A 166 11.01 -12.97 -7.87
N ALA A 167 11.41 -12.61 -9.10
CA ALA A 167 10.53 -12.51 -10.26
C ALA A 167 9.76 -13.81 -10.56
N LYS A 168 10.35 -14.98 -10.31
CA LYS A 168 9.70 -16.29 -10.48
C LYS A 168 8.44 -16.51 -9.64
N ASN A 169 8.28 -15.73 -8.58
CA ASN A 169 7.12 -15.79 -7.69
C ASN A 169 6.03 -14.76 -8.07
N ASP A 170 6.25 -13.98 -9.11
CA ASP A 170 5.27 -13.06 -9.69
C ASP A 170 4.56 -13.77 -10.84
N ALA A 171 3.47 -14.45 -10.51
CA ALA A 171 2.70 -15.26 -11.42
C ALA A 171 1.32 -14.66 -11.66
N ILE A 172 0.91 -14.59 -12.92
CA ILE A 172 -0.43 -14.19 -13.32
C ILE A 172 -1.06 -15.23 -14.22
N TYR A 173 -2.33 -15.51 -13.97
CA TYR A 173 -3.17 -16.39 -14.78
C TYR A 173 -4.26 -15.59 -15.51
N PRO A 174 -4.85 -16.15 -16.58
CA PRO A 174 -6.03 -15.55 -17.22
C PRO A 174 -7.16 -15.31 -16.22
N PRO A 175 -7.95 -14.24 -16.37
CA PRO A 175 -9.01 -13.89 -15.43
C PRO A 175 -10.03 -15.00 -15.17
N GLU A 176 -10.29 -15.83 -16.21
CA GLU A 176 -11.20 -16.96 -16.16
C GLU A 176 -10.60 -18.23 -15.55
N TYR A 177 -9.27 -18.29 -15.39
CA TYR A 177 -8.61 -19.45 -14.80
C TYR A 177 -8.63 -19.38 -13.27
N SER A 178 -9.43 -20.22 -12.66
CA SER A 178 -9.65 -20.22 -11.21
C SER A 178 -8.65 -21.08 -10.45
N HIS A 179 -8.21 -20.61 -9.29
CA HIS A 179 -7.40 -21.33 -8.31
C HIS A 179 -8.26 -22.35 -7.55
N LYS A 180 -8.40 -23.54 -8.12
CA LYS A 180 -9.23 -24.65 -7.61
C LYS A 180 -8.45 -25.95 -7.71
N HIS A 181 -8.79 -26.91 -6.83
CA HIS A 181 -8.28 -28.27 -7.01
C HIS A 181 -8.66 -28.80 -8.38
N LYS A 182 -7.68 -29.32 -9.10
CA LYS A 182 -7.90 -29.94 -10.42
C LYS A 182 -8.36 -31.40 -10.28
N ASP A 183 -7.96 -32.06 -9.17
CA ASP A 183 -8.26 -33.46 -8.89
C ASP A 183 -8.96 -33.62 -7.54
N LEU A 184 -9.83 -34.62 -7.43
CA LEU A 184 -10.38 -35.21 -6.19
C LEU A 184 -11.19 -34.31 -5.25
N CYS A 185 -11.34 -33.02 -5.49
CA CYS A 185 -12.20 -32.16 -4.69
C CYS A 185 -13.61 -32.07 -5.28
N ARG A 186 -14.55 -32.83 -4.70
CA ARG A 186 -15.95 -32.85 -5.15
C ARG A 186 -16.59 -31.46 -5.18
N ALA A 187 -16.33 -30.64 -4.16
CA ALA A 187 -16.86 -29.28 -4.07
C ALA A 187 -16.35 -28.37 -5.20
N CYS A 188 -15.08 -28.50 -5.61
CA CYS A 188 -14.52 -27.75 -6.74
C CYS A 188 -15.05 -28.24 -8.10
N ALA A 189 -15.36 -29.54 -8.22
CA ALA A 189 -15.85 -30.15 -9.45
C ALA A 189 -17.33 -29.88 -9.69
N GLU A 190 -18.16 -29.93 -8.65
CA GLU A 190 -19.63 -29.82 -8.77
C GLU A 190 -20.13 -28.38 -8.92
N ASN A 191 -19.39 -27.39 -8.37
CA ASN A 191 -19.80 -25.98 -8.44
C ASN A 191 -18.64 -25.06 -8.84
N PRO A 192 -18.65 -24.56 -10.09
CA PRO A 192 -17.62 -23.63 -10.58
C PRO A 192 -17.51 -22.34 -9.75
N ASP A 193 -18.58 -21.89 -9.14
CA ASP A 193 -18.63 -20.64 -8.35
C ASP A 193 -18.39 -20.85 -6.86
N PHE A 194 -18.24 -22.10 -6.42
CA PHE A 194 -18.04 -22.42 -4.99
C PHE A 194 -16.66 -21.96 -4.51
N PHE A 195 -16.67 -21.21 -3.40
CA PHE A 195 -15.43 -20.84 -2.70
C PHE A 195 -14.90 -22.02 -1.89
N CYS A 196 -13.83 -22.64 -2.37
CA CYS A 196 -13.12 -23.70 -1.66
C CYS A 196 -12.07 -23.13 -0.71
N ARG A 197 -12.33 -23.19 0.60
CA ARG A 197 -11.42 -22.65 1.61
C ARG A 197 -10.06 -23.37 1.62
N SER A 198 -10.01 -24.68 1.41
CA SER A 198 -8.74 -25.41 1.37
C SER A 198 -7.92 -25.05 0.13
N ALA A 199 -8.55 -24.94 -1.04
CA ALA A 199 -7.85 -24.45 -2.22
C ALA A 199 -7.26 -23.04 -1.98
N PHE A 200 -8.03 -22.14 -1.41
CA PHE A 200 -7.58 -20.78 -1.10
C PHE A 200 -6.39 -20.73 -0.13
N GLN A 201 -6.22 -21.74 0.72
CA GLN A 201 -5.11 -21.83 1.67
C GLN A 201 -3.87 -22.53 1.10
N SER A 202 -3.99 -23.21 -0.03
CA SER A 202 -2.95 -23.98 -0.68
C SER A 202 -2.26 -23.17 -1.78
N SER A 203 -1.01 -23.49 -2.08
CA SER A 203 -0.28 -22.91 -3.20
C SER A 203 -0.78 -23.46 -4.54
N CYS A 204 -0.45 -22.76 -5.64
CA CYS A 204 -0.76 -23.21 -7.00
C CYS A 204 -0.18 -24.60 -7.29
N ALA A 205 1.01 -24.89 -6.78
CA ALA A 205 1.66 -26.20 -6.97
C ALA A 205 0.92 -27.32 -6.24
N GLU A 206 0.42 -27.06 -5.01
CA GLU A 206 -0.30 -28.07 -4.21
C GLU A 206 -1.66 -28.45 -4.79
N ILE A 207 -2.34 -27.53 -5.46
CA ILE A 207 -3.66 -27.80 -6.04
C ILE A 207 -3.63 -28.09 -7.55
N GLY A 208 -2.41 -28.13 -8.14
CA GLY A 208 -2.21 -28.53 -9.54
C GLY A 208 -2.58 -27.44 -10.56
N CYS A 209 -2.36 -26.14 -10.22
CA CYS A 209 -2.46 -25.09 -11.23
C CYS A 209 -1.43 -25.33 -12.35
N GLU A 210 -1.89 -25.26 -13.59
CA GLU A 210 -1.12 -25.61 -14.78
C GLU A 210 -0.14 -24.46 -15.14
N PRO A 211 1.18 -24.69 -15.14
CA PRO A 211 2.16 -23.64 -15.46
C PRO A 211 2.06 -23.09 -16.88
N ASP A 212 1.56 -23.89 -17.83
CA ASP A 212 1.34 -23.49 -19.23
C ASP A 212 0.18 -22.51 -19.40
N LYS A 213 -0.65 -22.32 -18.38
CA LYS A 213 -1.70 -21.31 -18.33
C LYS A 213 -1.21 -19.95 -17.84
N LEU A 214 0.02 -19.85 -17.35
CA LEU A 214 0.59 -18.56 -16.97
C LEU A 214 0.63 -17.61 -18.17
N ILE A 215 0.24 -16.37 -17.95
CA ILE A 215 0.37 -15.31 -18.96
C ILE A 215 1.85 -14.93 -19.06
N PRO A 216 2.49 -15.13 -20.23
CA PRO A 216 3.86 -14.68 -20.42
C PRO A 216 3.95 -13.15 -20.30
N ARG A 217 4.89 -12.69 -19.50
CA ARG A 217 5.24 -11.26 -19.41
C ARG A 217 6.75 -11.11 -19.50
N GLU A 218 7.22 -9.94 -19.93
CA GLU A 218 8.61 -9.58 -19.71
C GLU A 218 8.79 -9.49 -18.18
N HIS A 219 9.44 -10.48 -17.62
CA HIS A 219 9.70 -10.48 -16.20
C HIS A 219 10.63 -9.32 -15.85
N ARG A 220 10.32 -8.63 -14.76
CA ARG A 220 11.34 -7.81 -14.11
C ARG A 220 12.53 -8.72 -13.85
N GLU A 221 13.69 -8.41 -14.43
CA GLU A 221 14.90 -9.22 -14.24
C GLU A 221 15.14 -9.42 -12.75
N ASP A 222 15.57 -10.62 -12.38
CA ASP A 222 16.03 -10.86 -11.00
C ASP A 222 17.16 -9.86 -10.73
N LEU A 223 16.98 -9.05 -9.71
CA LEU A 223 17.97 -8.04 -9.36
C LEU A 223 19.33 -8.70 -9.15
N PRO A 224 20.41 -8.18 -9.76
CA PRO A 224 21.75 -8.62 -9.45
C PRO A 224 21.95 -8.60 -7.93
N LYS A 225 22.73 -9.56 -7.38
CA LYS A 225 23.01 -9.56 -5.94
C LYS A 225 23.56 -8.19 -5.52
N GLY A 226 22.85 -7.53 -4.60
CA GLY A 226 23.21 -6.22 -4.07
C GLY A 226 22.65 -5.02 -4.84
N ALA A 227 21.87 -5.23 -5.90
CA ALA A 227 21.14 -4.13 -6.53
C ALA A 227 19.90 -3.77 -5.68
N ASP A 228 19.64 -2.47 -5.57
CA ASP A 228 18.52 -1.94 -4.81
C ASP A 228 17.23 -2.06 -5.64
N PHE A 229 16.18 -2.58 -5.03
CA PHE A 229 14.87 -2.61 -5.66
C PHE A 229 14.25 -1.20 -5.66
N ALA A 230 13.77 -0.76 -6.81
CA ALA A 230 12.99 0.46 -6.95
C ALA A 230 11.59 0.10 -7.45
N PRO A 231 10.52 0.34 -6.66
CA PRO A 231 9.16 0.06 -7.13
C PRO A 231 8.77 1.01 -8.27
N GLU A 232 7.99 0.52 -9.24
CA GLU A 232 7.18 1.40 -10.06
C GLU A 232 6.09 2.02 -9.19
N ILE A 233 5.77 3.29 -9.45
CA ILE A 233 4.77 4.02 -8.68
C ILE A 233 3.68 4.49 -9.64
N PHE A 234 2.48 3.97 -9.44
CA PHE A 234 1.31 4.30 -10.24
C PHE A 234 0.43 5.28 -9.48
N ILE A 235 0.09 6.40 -10.10
CA ILE A 235 -0.88 7.34 -9.53
C ILE A 235 -2.21 7.14 -10.23
N GLY A 236 -3.23 6.65 -9.49
CA GLY A 236 -4.48 6.25 -10.11
C GLY A 236 -5.67 6.22 -9.16
N ARG A 237 -6.81 5.79 -9.68
CA ARG A 237 -8.00 5.53 -8.87
C ARG A 237 -7.88 4.20 -8.16
N LEU A 238 -8.19 4.19 -6.87
CA LEU A 238 -8.32 2.96 -6.08
C LEU A 238 -9.78 2.60 -5.90
N GLY A 239 -10.11 1.35 -6.18
CA GLY A 239 -11.40 0.78 -5.79
C GLY A 239 -11.36 0.35 -4.33
N SER A 240 -12.28 0.87 -3.53
CA SER A 240 -12.41 0.56 -2.11
C SER A 240 -13.73 -0.16 -1.84
N GLY A 241 -13.68 -1.26 -1.08
CA GLY A 241 -14.88 -2.04 -0.76
C GLY A 241 -14.63 -3.06 0.35
N ASN A 242 -15.71 -3.50 1.00
CA ASN A 242 -15.63 -4.42 2.15
C ASN A 242 -15.46 -5.89 1.75
N THR A 243 -15.40 -6.16 0.44
CA THR A 243 -15.21 -7.51 -0.08
C THR A 243 -13.81 -7.69 -0.64
N VAL A 244 -13.10 -8.71 -0.18
CA VAL A 244 -11.79 -9.08 -0.75
C VAL A 244 -11.98 -9.57 -2.18
N MET A 245 -11.47 -8.83 -3.16
CA MET A 245 -11.51 -9.22 -4.57
C MET A 245 -10.70 -10.51 -4.79
N LYS A 246 -11.34 -11.55 -5.34
CA LYS A 246 -10.77 -12.88 -5.59
C LYS A 246 -11.14 -13.45 -6.96
N SER A 247 -11.73 -12.64 -7.81
CA SER A 247 -12.18 -13.02 -9.16
C SER A 247 -11.49 -12.11 -10.17
N GLY A 248 -10.69 -12.68 -11.06
CA GLY A 248 -10.05 -11.95 -12.15
C GLY A 248 -11.08 -11.29 -13.07
N LEU A 249 -12.18 -11.99 -13.35
CA LEU A 249 -13.28 -11.46 -14.18
C LEU A 249 -13.98 -10.28 -13.53
N ASP A 250 -14.30 -10.37 -12.22
CA ASP A 250 -14.92 -9.26 -11.50
C ASP A 250 -13.96 -8.09 -11.32
N ARG A 251 -12.68 -8.37 -11.05
CA ARG A 251 -11.62 -7.36 -11.04
C ARG A 251 -11.65 -6.55 -12.33
N ASP A 252 -11.58 -7.22 -13.48
CA ASP A 252 -11.50 -6.56 -14.77
C ASP A 252 -12.78 -5.80 -15.11
N ARG A 253 -13.96 -6.39 -14.79
CA ARG A 253 -15.27 -5.74 -14.97
C ARG A 253 -15.39 -4.48 -14.14
N ILE A 254 -15.03 -4.51 -12.85
CA ILE A 254 -15.11 -3.37 -11.94
C ILE A 254 -14.05 -2.32 -12.31
N ALA A 255 -12.84 -2.77 -12.65
CA ALA A 255 -11.77 -1.88 -13.10
C ALA A 255 -12.17 -1.08 -14.34
N ALA A 256 -12.77 -1.73 -15.34
CA ALA A 256 -13.27 -1.05 -16.53
C ALA A 256 -14.41 -0.08 -16.22
N LYS A 257 -15.36 -0.48 -15.36
CA LYS A 257 -16.52 0.35 -15.02
C LYS A 257 -16.13 1.64 -14.29
N TYR A 258 -15.23 1.55 -13.32
CA TYR A 258 -14.88 2.67 -12.45
C TYR A 258 -13.51 3.30 -12.76
N ASN A 259 -12.80 2.78 -13.77
CA ASN A 259 -11.44 3.18 -14.13
C ASN A 259 -10.48 3.15 -12.93
N VAL A 260 -10.52 2.05 -12.17
CA VAL A 260 -9.63 1.84 -11.02
C VAL A 260 -8.44 0.96 -11.42
N VAL A 261 -7.31 1.15 -10.74
CA VAL A 261 -6.04 0.47 -11.04
C VAL A 261 -5.64 -0.54 -9.97
N ALA A 262 -6.27 -0.49 -8.81
CA ALA A 262 -6.07 -1.43 -7.72
C ALA A 262 -7.28 -1.46 -6.78
N PHE A 263 -7.33 -2.47 -5.91
CA PHE A 263 -8.43 -2.73 -4.97
C PHE A 263 -7.90 -2.82 -3.55
N GLU A 264 -8.52 -2.07 -2.64
CA GLU A 264 -8.25 -2.06 -1.22
C GLU A 264 -9.57 -1.98 -0.43
N MET A 265 -9.54 -1.87 0.90
CA MET A 265 -10.76 -2.03 1.68
C MET A 265 -11.08 -0.87 2.62
N GLU A 266 -10.24 0.14 2.73
CA GLU A 266 -10.30 1.15 3.80
C GLU A 266 -10.54 2.57 3.30
N GLY A 267 -10.02 2.92 2.13
CA GLY A 267 -9.92 4.30 1.65
C GLY A 267 -11.25 5.04 1.55
N ALA A 268 -12.33 4.37 1.13
CA ALA A 268 -13.66 4.98 1.06
C ALA A 268 -14.22 5.34 2.45
N GLY A 269 -13.73 4.69 3.51
CA GLY A 269 -14.16 4.97 4.87
C GLY A 269 -13.54 6.24 5.48
N ILE A 270 -12.45 6.77 4.90
CA ILE A 270 -11.83 8.01 5.39
C ILE A 270 -12.57 9.23 4.84
N GLY A 271 -13.15 9.10 3.64
CA GLY A 271 -13.94 10.16 3.02
C GLY A 271 -13.12 11.34 2.49
N GLU A 272 -13.82 12.29 1.87
CA GLU A 272 -13.25 13.50 1.27
C GLU A 272 -12.93 14.60 2.30
N GLU A 273 -13.50 14.49 3.50
CA GLU A 273 -13.37 15.49 4.57
C GLU A 273 -11.96 15.54 5.18
N PHE A 274 -11.19 14.46 4.99
CA PHE A 274 -9.84 14.38 5.53
C PHE A 274 -8.80 14.54 4.41
N PRO A 275 -7.71 15.30 4.63
CA PRO A 275 -6.58 15.33 3.73
C PRO A 275 -5.86 13.97 3.77
N CYS A 276 -6.30 13.03 2.93
CA CYS A 276 -5.82 11.65 2.91
C CYS A 276 -5.20 11.28 1.56
N ILE A 277 -4.06 10.60 1.62
CA ILE A 277 -3.44 9.91 0.48
C ILE A 277 -3.34 8.44 0.85
N VAL A 278 -3.88 7.58 -0.02
CA VAL A 278 -3.78 6.12 0.12
C VAL A 278 -2.54 5.65 -0.63
N VAL A 279 -1.66 4.92 0.05
CA VAL A 279 -0.41 4.38 -0.50
C VAL A 279 -0.40 2.88 -0.28
N LYS A 280 -0.52 2.10 -1.34
CA LYS A 280 -0.67 0.65 -1.25
C LYS A 280 0.34 -0.09 -2.13
N GLY A 281 1.06 -1.04 -1.55
CA GLY A 281 1.90 -1.97 -2.29
C GLY A 281 1.08 -3.11 -2.89
N ILE A 282 1.35 -3.44 -4.14
CA ILE A 282 0.67 -4.52 -4.85
C ILE A 282 1.20 -5.85 -4.31
N CYS A 283 0.38 -6.62 -3.61
CA CYS A 283 0.76 -7.92 -3.05
C CYS A 283 0.13 -9.12 -3.75
N ASP A 284 -0.88 -8.87 -4.58
CA ASP A 284 -1.57 -9.86 -5.43
C ASP A 284 -2.29 -9.15 -6.60
N TYR A 285 -2.80 -9.89 -7.55
CA TYR A 285 -3.52 -9.35 -8.70
C TYR A 285 -5.04 -9.34 -8.56
N ALA A 286 -5.56 -9.29 -7.34
CA ALA A 286 -6.99 -9.24 -7.05
C ALA A 286 -7.78 -10.40 -7.70
N ASP A 287 -7.15 -11.56 -7.85
CA ASP A 287 -7.73 -12.78 -8.41
C ASP A 287 -7.77 -13.93 -7.38
N SER A 288 -8.02 -15.14 -7.83
CA SER A 288 -8.06 -16.31 -6.97
C SER A 288 -6.68 -16.88 -6.58
N HIS A 289 -5.59 -16.47 -7.28
CA HIS A 289 -4.23 -17.02 -7.14
C HIS A 289 -3.38 -16.25 -6.12
N LYS A 290 -4.00 -15.72 -5.04
CA LYS A 290 -3.31 -14.90 -4.04
C LYS A 290 -2.17 -15.64 -3.33
N ASN A 291 -0.98 -15.07 -3.37
CA ASN A 291 0.21 -15.58 -2.70
C ASN A 291 0.66 -14.63 -1.58
N LYS A 292 0.70 -15.13 -0.35
CA LYS A 292 1.02 -14.32 0.84
C LYS A 292 2.48 -13.93 0.96
N ILE A 293 3.39 -14.54 0.20
CA ILE A 293 4.84 -14.25 0.30
C ILE A 293 5.18 -12.80 -0.05
N TRP A 294 4.35 -12.15 -0.87
CA TRP A 294 4.55 -10.76 -1.28
C TRP A 294 4.08 -9.73 -0.25
N GLN A 295 3.27 -10.13 0.73
CA GLN A 295 2.58 -9.17 1.61
C GLN A 295 3.53 -8.30 2.44
N ASN A 296 4.58 -8.88 3.02
CA ASN A 296 5.55 -8.11 3.81
C ASN A 296 6.37 -7.18 2.92
N PHE A 297 6.81 -7.68 1.76
CA PHE A 297 7.57 -6.86 0.80
C PHE A 297 6.73 -5.71 0.24
N ALA A 298 5.49 -5.96 -0.14
CA ALA A 298 4.54 -4.94 -0.60
C ALA A 298 4.23 -3.89 0.50
N ALA A 299 4.12 -4.31 1.76
CA ALA A 299 3.98 -3.39 2.87
C ALA A 299 5.23 -2.49 3.03
N ALA A 300 6.42 -3.06 2.85
CA ALA A 300 7.68 -2.31 2.92
C ALA A 300 7.82 -1.31 1.78
N THR A 301 7.48 -1.69 0.54
CA THR A 301 7.51 -0.75 -0.59
C THR A 301 6.50 0.38 -0.42
N ALA A 302 5.28 0.08 0.07
CA ALA A 302 4.29 1.10 0.40
C ALA A 302 4.76 2.06 1.49
N ALA A 303 5.34 1.55 2.58
CA ALA A 303 5.89 2.36 3.67
C ALA A 303 7.03 3.27 3.17
N SER A 304 7.91 2.75 2.32
CA SER A 304 9.02 3.49 1.74
C SER A 304 8.55 4.63 0.83
N VAL A 305 7.53 4.38 -0.01
CA VAL A 305 6.89 5.42 -0.82
C VAL A 305 6.17 6.44 0.06
N ALA A 306 5.50 6.02 1.12
CA ALA A 306 4.83 6.92 2.05
C ALA A 306 5.83 7.87 2.75
N LYS A 307 7.00 7.35 3.23
CA LYS A 307 8.09 8.20 3.77
C LYS A 307 8.60 9.17 2.71
N ALA A 308 8.78 8.72 1.47
CA ALA A 308 9.22 9.58 0.36
C ALA A 308 8.20 10.68 0.04
N ILE A 309 6.89 10.40 0.04
CA ILE A 309 5.83 11.41 -0.14
C ILE A 309 5.85 12.41 1.03
N LEU A 310 6.00 11.93 2.26
CA LEU A 310 6.03 12.77 3.46
C LEU A 310 7.19 13.78 3.42
N ALA A 311 8.34 13.41 2.85
CA ALA A 311 9.48 14.32 2.70
C ALA A 311 9.15 15.57 1.85
N TRP A 312 8.21 15.47 0.91
CA TRP A 312 7.74 16.56 0.05
C TRP A 312 6.55 17.33 0.62
N PHE A 313 5.89 16.79 1.63
CA PHE A 313 4.78 17.47 2.27
C PHE A 313 5.29 18.67 3.08
N PRO A 314 4.65 19.86 3.01
CA PRO A 314 5.05 21.00 3.81
C PRO A 314 4.97 20.69 5.32
N SER A 315 5.98 21.08 6.09
CA SER A 315 5.87 21.06 7.54
C SER A 315 5.28 22.38 8.04
N SER A 316 4.46 22.32 9.08
CA SER A 316 3.87 23.49 9.70
C SER A 316 4.85 24.31 10.58
N SER A 317 6.11 23.89 10.66
CA SER A 317 7.13 24.66 11.36
C SER A 317 7.44 25.93 10.59
N ASP A 318 7.00 27.00 11.16
CA ASP A 318 7.19 28.41 10.83
C ASP A 318 8.35 28.76 9.88
N GLY A 319 7.99 29.24 8.74
CA GLY A 319 8.48 30.39 7.97
C GLY A 319 9.96 30.74 7.88
N GLN A 320 10.90 29.90 8.27
CA GLN A 320 12.31 30.09 7.93
C GLN A 320 12.79 28.97 7.02
N TYR A 321 12.50 29.14 5.73
CA TYR A 321 13.16 28.35 4.70
C TYR A 321 14.64 28.79 4.65
N GLU A 322 15.52 28.01 5.24
CA GLU A 322 16.94 28.07 4.91
C GLU A 322 17.20 27.18 3.71
N PRO A 323 17.55 27.76 2.56
CA PRO A 323 17.89 26.96 1.38
C PRO A 323 19.12 26.09 1.72
N PRO A 324 19.15 24.82 1.23
CA PRO A 324 20.31 23.97 1.43
C PRO A 324 21.58 24.65 0.91
N PRO A 325 22.75 24.45 1.55
CA PRO A 325 24.00 25.05 1.14
C PRO A 325 24.26 24.81 -0.35
N LYS A 326 24.68 25.86 -1.07
CA LYS A 326 25.05 25.78 -2.49
C LYS A 326 26.09 24.66 -2.68
N GLY A 327 25.81 23.67 -3.51
CA GLY A 327 26.72 22.57 -3.81
C GLY A 327 26.30 21.20 -3.24
N MET A 328 25.24 21.10 -2.44
CA MET A 328 24.66 19.82 -2.06
C MET A 328 23.90 19.21 -3.25
N THR A 329 24.34 18.05 -3.69
CA THR A 329 23.58 17.21 -4.62
C THR A 329 22.45 16.52 -3.87
N TRP A 330 21.37 16.17 -4.55
CA TRP A 330 20.24 15.44 -3.98
C TRP A 330 20.66 14.14 -3.27
N TYR A 331 21.70 13.47 -3.74
CA TYR A 331 22.31 12.31 -3.08
C TYR A 331 22.83 12.61 -1.66
N SER A 332 23.36 13.81 -1.42
CA SER A 332 23.90 14.16 -0.10
C SER A 332 22.84 14.63 0.89
N LEU A 333 21.62 14.97 0.43
CA LEU A 333 20.49 15.31 1.29
C LEU A 333 19.82 14.06 1.91
N PHE A 334 19.79 12.95 1.17
CA PHE A 334 19.17 11.71 1.64
C PHE A 334 20.15 10.74 2.34
N SER A 335 21.45 10.98 2.29
CA SER A 335 22.46 10.16 2.96
C SER A 335 22.82 10.62 4.38
N LYS A 336 22.17 11.67 4.89
CA LYS A 336 22.41 12.24 6.24
C LYS A 336 21.23 12.16 7.18
N TYR A 337 20.13 11.52 6.74
CA TYR A 337 18.96 11.28 7.57
C TYR A 337 18.59 9.83 7.55
#